data_216aff6372a05a4cffc9e8931b52bdb0
#
_entry.id   216aff6372a05a4cffc9e8931b52bdb0
#
_cell.length_a   1.000
_cell.length_b   1.000
_cell.length_c   1.000
_cell.angle_alpha   90.00
_cell.angle_beta   90.00
_cell.angle_gamma   90.00
#
_symmetry.space_group_name_H-M   'P 1'
#
loop_
_entity.id
_entity.type
_entity.pdbx_description
1 polymer ?
#
loop_
_entity_poly.entity_id
_entity_poly.type
_entity_poly.pdbx_seq_one_letter_code
_entity_poly.pdbx_strand_id
1 'polypeptide(L)'
;MEKKSCFVVVGQAMPDIKQGKMFLPKHCQVKPDLHNGFTLIELLVVVLIIGILAAVAVPQYQKAVEKARATQAITLVRSIAQAAEAYYMANGTYATDISELDIDLTNAQRSEFLCPTSVVCTNAQWGISLYAAANGLKGVLMLRSSGKYKGAGFIIFQNTASYASIQKDTLYCLERADDNNYYTLGKGDYCKKLFKGIWKSEYQSNAHLFSLP
;
A
#
# COMPACT_ATOMS: atom_id res chain seq x y z
N MET A 1 52.50 -9.44 7.02
CA MET A 1 51.84 -10.46 7.85
C MET A 1 51.06 -11.38 6.92
N GLU A 2 51.69 -12.48 6.52
CA GLU A 2 51.16 -13.43 5.54
C GLU A 2 50.13 -14.35 6.21
N LYS A 3 48.91 -14.31 5.74
CA LYS A 3 47.88 -15.28 6.08
C LYS A 3 48.13 -16.57 5.28
N LYS A 4 48.68 -17.59 5.90
CA LYS A 4 48.77 -18.93 5.34
C LYS A 4 47.36 -19.59 5.44
N SER A 5 46.69 -19.67 4.30
CA SER A 5 45.48 -20.47 4.13
C SER A 5 45.82 -21.93 4.05
N CYS A 6 45.34 -22.74 4.98
CA CYS A 6 45.35 -24.19 4.88
C CYS A 6 44.19 -24.63 3.97
N PHE A 7 44.51 -25.07 2.78
CA PHE A 7 43.56 -25.66 1.86
C PHE A 7 43.45 -27.17 2.13
N VAL A 8 42.31 -27.65 2.57
CA VAL A 8 42.02 -29.09 2.65
C VAL A 8 41.53 -29.52 1.27
N VAL A 9 42.38 -30.21 0.52
CA VAL A 9 41.95 -30.90 -0.68
C VAL A 9 41.45 -32.28 -0.27
N VAL A 10 40.12 -32.47 -0.37
CA VAL A 10 39.47 -33.76 -0.22
C VAL A 10 39.49 -34.48 -1.56
N GLY A 11 40.21 -35.58 -1.62
CA GLY A 11 39.91 -36.66 -2.54
C GLY A 11 40.53 -36.63 -3.90
N GLN A 12 41.62 -37.40 -4.07
CA GLN A 12 41.68 -38.45 -5.11
C GLN A 12 42.83 -39.39 -4.76
N ALA A 13 42.47 -40.67 -4.54
CA ALA A 13 43.41 -41.75 -4.37
C ALA A 13 44.12 -42.04 -5.72
N MET A 14 45.43 -42.00 -5.72
CA MET A 14 46.26 -42.73 -6.70
C MET A 14 47.12 -43.74 -5.97
N PRO A 15 47.20 -44.99 -6.43
CA PRO A 15 48.05 -45.99 -5.84
C PRO A 15 49.42 -45.91 -6.46
N ASP A 16 50.43 -45.68 -5.64
CA ASP A 16 51.77 -46.15 -6.00
C ASP A 16 52.49 -46.69 -4.76
N ILE A 17 52.65 -48.00 -4.80
CA ILE A 17 53.28 -48.81 -3.78
C ILE A 17 54.77 -48.81 -4.12
N LYS A 18 55.60 -48.15 -3.32
CA LYS A 18 56.93 -48.61 -2.96
C LYS A 18 57.53 -47.83 -1.80
N GLN A 19 57.81 -48.56 -0.75
CA GLN A 19 58.66 -48.27 0.40
C GLN A 19 58.15 -47.25 1.46
N GLY A 20 57.60 -47.89 2.48
CA GLY A 20 57.51 -47.51 3.88
C GLY A 20 58.38 -46.43 4.43
N LYS A 21 57.75 -45.24 4.54
CA LYS A 21 57.91 -44.33 5.68
C LYS A 21 56.64 -43.47 5.69
N MET A 22 55.77 -43.81 6.62
CA MET A 22 54.57 -43.01 6.89
C MET A 22 55.03 -41.68 7.50
N PHE A 23 55.10 -40.63 6.70
CA PHE A 23 55.29 -39.30 7.18
C PHE A 23 53.94 -38.79 7.68
N LEU A 24 53.70 -38.95 8.96
CA LEU A 24 52.60 -38.26 9.63
C LEU A 24 52.90 -36.77 9.63
N PRO A 25 52.06 -35.91 9.03
CA PRO A 25 52.22 -34.49 9.14
C PRO A 25 51.98 -34.11 10.61
N LYS A 26 53.00 -33.47 11.21
CA LYS A 26 52.92 -32.92 12.58
C LYS A 26 51.69 -32.04 12.66
N HIS A 27 50.78 -32.48 13.51
CA HIS A 27 49.79 -31.71 14.24
C HIS A 27 49.50 -30.28 13.73
N CYS A 28 48.54 -30.14 12.86
CA CYS A 28 47.78 -28.92 12.78
C CYS A 28 46.84 -28.91 14.00
N GLN A 29 47.30 -28.31 15.12
CA GLN A 29 46.40 -28.04 16.22
C GLN A 29 45.46 -26.89 15.77
N VAL A 30 44.29 -27.26 15.31
CA VAL A 30 43.16 -26.34 15.21
C VAL A 30 42.81 -26.02 16.66
N LYS A 31 43.24 -24.84 17.14
CA LYS A 31 42.67 -24.28 18.35
C LYS A 31 41.15 -24.19 18.13
N PRO A 32 40.31 -24.85 18.94
CA PRO A 32 38.89 -24.56 18.88
C PRO A 32 38.78 -23.10 19.32
N ASP A 33 38.45 -22.21 18.36
CA ASP A 33 37.91 -20.92 18.72
C ASP A 33 36.65 -21.21 19.53
N LEU A 34 36.74 -21.00 20.82
CA LEU A 34 35.60 -21.01 21.71
C LEU A 34 34.71 -19.86 21.28
N HIS A 35 33.84 -20.11 20.30
CA HIS A 35 32.70 -19.26 20.04
C HIS A 35 31.89 -19.26 21.32
N ASN A 36 31.88 -18.12 22.03
CA ASN A 36 31.01 -17.92 23.16
C ASN A 36 29.58 -18.24 22.68
N GLY A 37 29.09 -19.42 23.06
CA GLY A 37 27.74 -19.84 22.72
C GLY A 37 26.75 -18.91 23.41
N PHE A 38 25.76 -18.44 22.62
CA PHE A 38 24.67 -17.60 23.10
C PHE A 38 23.84 -18.41 24.13
N THR A 39 23.58 -17.84 25.29
CA THR A 39 22.76 -18.54 26.29
C THR A 39 21.28 -18.48 25.90
N LEU A 40 20.53 -19.51 26.26
CA LEU A 40 19.08 -19.59 25.98
C LEU A 40 18.33 -18.41 26.63
N ILE A 41 18.77 -17.96 27.82
CA ILE A 41 18.16 -16.84 28.52
C ILE A 41 18.40 -15.49 27.80
N GLU A 42 19.59 -15.27 27.24
CA GLU A 42 19.89 -14.06 26.46
C GLU A 42 18.98 -13.96 25.23
N LEU A 43 18.76 -15.09 24.54
CA LEU A 43 17.83 -15.12 23.41
C LEU A 43 16.39 -14.86 23.86
N LEU A 44 15.96 -15.50 24.94
CA LEU A 44 14.59 -15.38 25.47
C LEU A 44 14.27 -13.93 25.87
N VAL A 45 15.18 -13.25 26.56
CA VAL A 45 14.99 -11.85 26.99
C VAL A 45 14.88 -10.93 25.78
N VAL A 46 15.73 -11.12 24.77
CA VAL A 46 15.71 -10.29 23.55
C VAL A 46 14.39 -10.44 22.79
N VAL A 47 13.92 -11.68 22.57
CA VAL A 47 12.65 -11.90 21.86
C VAL A 47 11.45 -11.38 22.65
N LEU A 48 11.50 -11.43 23.99
CA LEU A 48 10.46 -10.87 24.84
C LEU A 48 10.39 -9.33 24.67
N ILE A 49 11.53 -8.64 24.71
CA ILE A 49 11.59 -7.18 24.54
C ILE A 49 11.08 -6.80 23.14
N ILE A 50 11.56 -7.48 22.10
CA ILE A 50 11.11 -7.22 20.71
C ILE A 50 9.61 -7.47 20.60
N GLY A 51 9.07 -8.53 21.20
CA GLY A 51 7.65 -8.83 21.21
C GLY A 51 6.79 -7.71 21.79
N ILE A 52 7.19 -7.15 22.93
CA ILE A 52 6.48 -6.04 23.58
C ILE A 52 6.54 -4.77 22.70
N LEU A 53 7.71 -4.43 22.18
CA LEU A 53 7.87 -3.26 21.32
C LEU A 53 7.07 -3.40 20.01
N ALA A 54 7.11 -4.57 19.40
CA ALA A 54 6.37 -4.86 18.16
C ALA A 54 4.86 -4.76 18.37
N ALA A 55 4.33 -5.21 19.52
CA ALA A 55 2.90 -5.13 19.82
C ALA A 55 2.35 -3.69 19.77
N VAL A 56 3.15 -2.69 20.12
CA VAL A 56 2.78 -1.27 20.04
C VAL A 56 3.13 -0.64 18.70
N ALA A 57 4.29 -0.99 18.13
CA ALA A 57 4.81 -0.35 16.92
C ALA A 57 4.05 -0.78 15.65
N VAL A 58 3.68 -2.06 15.51
CA VAL A 58 3.04 -2.58 14.28
C VAL A 58 1.71 -1.88 13.96
N PRO A 59 0.74 -1.71 14.88
CA PRO A 59 -0.52 -1.03 14.56
C PRO A 59 -0.33 0.45 14.22
N GLN A 60 0.65 1.12 14.81
CA GLN A 60 0.99 2.51 14.50
C GLN A 60 1.59 2.62 13.09
N TYR A 61 2.51 1.73 12.76
CA TYR A 61 3.13 1.66 11.44
C TYR A 61 2.08 1.42 10.33
N GLN A 62 1.16 0.49 10.53
CA GLN A 62 0.08 0.22 9.57
C GLN A 62 -0.78 1.47 9.30
N LYS A 63 -1.11 2.25 10.34
CA LYS A 63 -1.86 3.51 10.18
C LYS A 63 -1.04 4.55 9.41
N ALA A 64 0.26 4.66 9.65
CA ALA A 64 1.13 5.60 8.95
C ALA A 64 1.26 5.24 7.47
N VAL A 65 1.46 3.96 7.15
CA VAL A 65 1.52 3.47 5.76
C VAL A 65 0.21 3.73 5.02
N GLU A 66 -0.94 3.49 5.67
CA GLU A 66 -2.24 3.76 5.04
C GLU A 66 -2.44 5.25 4.76
N LYS A 67 -2.03 6.13 5.66
CA LYS A 67 -2.06 7.58 5.43
C LYS A 67 -1.16 8.00 4.27
N ALA A 68 0.04 7.44 4.17
CA ALA A 68 0.96 7.75 3.07
C ALA A 68 0.36 7.35 1.71
N ARG A 69 -0.23 6.16 1.61
CA ARG A 69 -0.95 5.70 0.41
C ARG A 69 -2.14 6.59 0.07
N ALA A 70 -2.90 6.99 1.06
CA ALA A 70 -4.03 7.89 0.86
C ALA A 70 -3.59 9.28 0.36
N THR A 71 -2.45 9.79 0.83
CA THR A 71 -1.91 11.07 0.34
C THR A 71 -1.57 11.00 -1.14
N GLN A 72 -0.99 9.90 -1.61
CA GLN A 72 -0.76 9.66 -3.04
C GLN A 72 -2.08 9.64 -3.83
N ALA A 73 -3.09 8.94 -3.31
CA ALA A 73 -4.42 8.89 -3.91
C ALA A 73 -5.07 10.29 -3.99
N ILE A 74 -4.97 11.09 -2.94
CA ILE A 74 -5.48 12.47 -2.90
C ILE A 74 -4.82 13.34 -3.98
N THR A 75 -3.49 13.24 -4.11
CA THR A 75 -2.76 14.00 -5.15
C THR A 75 -3.25 13.62 -6.53
N LEU A 76 -3.42 12.32 -6.79
CA LEU A 76 -3.87 11.83 -8.08
C LEU A 76 -5.32 12.22 -8.39
N VAL A 77 -6.25 12.13 -7.43
CA VAL A 77 -7.64 12.60 -7.60
C VAL A 77 -7.67 14.08 -7.98
N ARG A 78 -6.85 14.92 -7.33
CA ARG A 78 -6.77 16.35 -7.64
C ARG A 78 -6.24 16.60 -9.05
N SER A 79 -5.20 15.88 -9.47
CA SER A 79 -4.64 16.02 -10.83
C SER A 79 -5.67 15.63 -11.89
N ILE A 80 -6.40 14.52 -11.68
CA ILE A 80 -7.44 14.06 -12.60
C ILE A 80 -8.62 15.04 -12.61
N ALA A 81 -9.03 15.58 -11.46
CA ALA A 81 -10.10 16.57 -11.39
C ALA A 81 -9.74 17.86 -12.15
N GLN A 82 -8.49 18.32 -12.08
CA GLN A 82 -8.01 19.46 -12.84
C GLN A 82 -8.00 19.17 -14.35
N ALA A 83 -7.54 17.99 -14.78
CA ALA A 83 -7.55 17.59 -16.19
C ALA A 83 -9.00 17.46 -16.71
N ALA A 84 -9.92 16.91 -15.93
CA ALA A 84 -11.33 16.81 -16.31
C ALA A 84 -12.03 18.18 -16.39
N GLU A 85 -11.66 19.16 -15.57
CA GLU A 85 -12.17 20.54 -15.66
C GLU A 85 -11.61 21.22 -16.91
N ALA A 86 -10.32 21.02 -17.24
CA ALA A 86 -9.72 21.55 -18.46
C ALA A 86 -10.39 20.97 -19.71
N TYR A 87 -10.69 19.65 -19.70
CA TYR A 87 -11.45 19.00 -20.77
C TYR A 87 -12.84 19.63 -20.94
N TYR A 88 -13.55 19.85 -19.82
CA TYR A 88 -14.87 20.48 -19.84
C TYR A 88 -14.82 21.90 -20.40
N MET A 89 -13.81 22.71 -20.03
CA MET A 89 -13.64 24.05 -20.56
C MET A 89 -13.39 24.06 -22.09
N ALA A 90 -12.68 23.04 -22.58
CA ALA A 90 -12.38 22.93 -24.01
C ALA A 90 -13.55 22.39 -24.84
N ASN A 91 -14.32 21.44 -24.32
CA ASN A 91 -15.32 20.67 -25.06
C ASN A 91 -16.79 20.99 -24.69
N GLY A 92 -17.02 21.73 -23.59
CA GLY A 92 -18.36 22.02 -23.06
C GLY A 92 -19.07 20.83 -22.43
N THR A 93 -18.44 19.66 -22.40
CA THR A 93 -18.96 18.41 -21.82
C THR A 93 -17.91 17.77 -20.95
N TYR A 94 -18.32 17.08 -19.88
CA TYR A 94 -17.39 16.32 -19.06
C TYR A 94 -16.98 15.02 -19.75
N ALA A 95 -15.70 14.68 -19.60
CA ALA A 95 -15.16 13.41 -20.07
C ALA A 95 -15.91 12.23 -19.43
N THR A 96 -16.08 11.15 -20.17
CA THR A 96 -16.71 9.91 -19.73
C THR A 96 -15.69 8.83 -19.38
N ASP A 97 -14.50 8.95 -19.94
CA ASP A 97 -13.38 8.03 -19.69
C ASP A 97 -12.10 8.82 -19.38
N ILE A 98 -11.25 8.23 -18.54
CA ILE A 98 -9.96 8.84 -18.15
C ILE A 98 -9.01 8.96 -19.36
N SER A 99 -9.15 8.09 -20.37
CA SER A 99 -8.36 8.16 -21.59
C SER A 99 -8.62 9.39 -22.46
N GLU A 100 -9.74 10.07 -22.25
CA GLU A 100 -10.08 11.33 -22.92
C GLU A 100 -9.35 12.54 -22.32
N LEU A 101 -8.79 12.35 -21.11
CA LEU A 101 -8.11 13.44 -20.39
C LEU A 101 -6.64 13.53 -20.83
N ASP A 102 -6.17 14.75 -20.99
CA ASP A 102 -4.75 15.03 -21.22
C ASP A 102 -3.96 14.93 -19.88
N ILE A 103 -3.81 13.68 -19.43
CA ILE A 103 -3.05 13.35 -18.22
C ILE A 103 -2.19 12.11 -18.46
N ASP A 104 -0.88 12.26 -18.26
CA ASP A 104 0.04 11.14 -18.37
C ASP A 104 0.16 10.43 -17.01
N LEU A 105 -0.46 9.26 -16.91
CA LEU A 105 -0.34 8.38 -15.76
C LEU A 105 0.85 7.43 -15.97
N THR A 106 1.77 7.41 -15.04
CA THR A 106 2.89 6.45 -15.08
C THR A 106 2.39 5.01 -15.08
N ASN A 107 3.20 4.07 -15.59
CA ASN A 107 2.83 2.65 -15.59
C ASN A 107 2.52 2.11 -14.19
N ALA A 108 3.23 2.60 -13.16
CA ALA A 108 2.94 2.25 -11.77
C ALA A 108 1.56 2.76 -11.33
N GLN A 109 1.21 4.01 -11.66
CA GLN A 109 -0.11 4.57 -11.39
C GLN A 109 -1.20 3.83 -12.16
N ARG A 110 -0.95 3.48 -13.44
CA ARG A 110 -1.89 2.67 -14.22
C ARG A 110 -2.14 1.29 -13.61
N SER A 111 -1.10 0.61 -13.14
CA SER A 111 -1.23 -0.73 -12.55
C SER A 111 -1.84 -0.71 -11.15
N GLU A 112 -1.57 0.34 -10.36
CA GLU A 112 -2.03 0.46 -8.97
C GLU A 112 -3.41 1.12 -8.85
N PHE A 113 -3.74 2.07 -9.73
CA PHE A 113 -4.89 2.96 -9.60
C PHE A 113 -5.95 2.84 -10.70
N LEU A 114 -5.64 2.26 -11.86
CA LEU A 114 -6.61 2.17 -12.95
C LEU A 114 -7.42 0.88 -12.87
N CYS A 115 -8.49 0.95 -12.13
CA CYS A 115 -9.56 -0.02 -12.18
C CYS A 115 -10.88 0.70 -12.35
N PRO A 116 -11.62 0.49 -13.45
CA PRO A 116 -12.98 0.98 -13.55
C PRO A 116 -13.79 0.51 -12.36
N THR A 117 -14.57 1.39 -11.74
CA THR A 117 -15.36 1.07 -10.53
C THR A 117 -16.41 -0.02 -10.76
N SER A 118 -16.69 -0.35 -12.02
CA SER A 118 -17.57 -1.45 -12.41
C SER A 118 -16.89 -2.83 -12.46
N VAL A 119 -15.55 -2.89 -12.32
CA VAL A 119 -14.79 -4.13 -12.41
C VAL A 119 -14.07 -4.39 -11.08
N VAL A 120 -14.19 -5.61 -10.55
CA VAL A 120 -13.44 -6.05 -9.39
C VAL A 120 -11.99 -6.28 -9.81
N CYS A 121 -11.12 -5.32 -9.50
CA CYS A 121 -9.70 -5.46 -9.76
C CYS A 121 -9.03 -6.20 -8.61
N THR A 122 -8.58 -7.39 -8.88
CA THR A 122 -7.93 -8.26 -7.89
C THR A 122 -6.52 -7.79 -7.51
N ASN A 123 -5.86 -7.02 -8.37
CA ASN A 123 -4.46 -6.61 -8.20
C ASN A 123 -4.28 -5.11 -7.89
N ALA A 124 -5.26 -4.25 -8.16
CA ALA A 124 -5.18 -2.83 -7.86
C ALA A 124 -5.63 -2.54 -6.42
N GLN A 125 -4.89 -1.69 -5.73
CA GLN A 125 -5.28 -1.26 -4.37
C GLN A 125 -6.37 -0.19 -4.40
N TRP A 126 -6.43 0.58 -5.48
CA TRP A 126 -7.35 1.68 -5.70
C TRP A 126 -8.03 1.56 -7.06
N GLY A 127 -9.29 1.95 -7.11
CA GLY A 127 -10.01 2.12 -8.36
C GLY A 127 -10.35 3.60 -8.56
N ILE A 128 -10.15 4.10 -9.79
CA ILE A 128 -10.51 5.47 -10.19
C ILE A 128 -11.67 5.39 -11.16
N SER A 129 -12.63 6.31 -11.03
CA SER A 129 -13.62 6.54 -12.06
C SER A 129 -14.01 8.01 -12.17
N LEU A 130 -14.37 8.39 -13.38
CA LEU A 130 -15.11 9.62 -13.62
C LEU A 130 -16.58 9.33 -13.25
N TYR A 131 -17.02 9.96 -12.18
CA TYR A 131 -18.33 9.75 -11.63
C TYR A 131 -19.37 10.63 -12.35
N ALA A 132 -20.42 10.01 -12.83
CA ALA A 132 -21.56 10.70 -13.42
C ALA A 132 -22.86 10.08 -12.87
N ALA A 133 -23.60 10.84 -12.08
CA ALA A 133 -24.90 10.42 -11.59
C ALA A 133 -26.04 10.90 -12.50
N ALA A 134 -27.16 10.17 -12.48
CA ALA A 134 -28.36 10.51 -13.22
C ALA A 134 -28.96 11.89 -12.84
N ASN A 135 -28.67 12.38 -11.63
CA ASN A 135 -29.09 13.70 -11.13
C ASN A 135 -28.16 14.85 -11.55
N GLY A 136 -27.25 14.62 -12.49
CA GLY A 136 -26.33 15.64 -13.03
C GLY A 136 -25.04 15.84 -12.21
N LEU A 137 -24.86 15.17 -11.08
CA LEU A 137 -23.60 15.22 -10.35
C LEU A 137 -22.47 14.62 -11.20
N LYS A 138 -21.39 15.35 -11.28
CA LYS A 138 -20.15 14.94 -11.94
C LYS A 138 -18.99 15.08 -10.99
N GLY A 139 -18.00 14.20 -11.10
CA GLY A 139 -16.81 14.27 -10.25
C GLY A 139 -15.82 13.17 -10.53
N VAL A 140 -14.71 13.23 -9.84
CA VAL A 140 -13.65 12.21 -9.87
C VAL A 140 -13.69 11.46 -8.56
N LEU A 141 -13.88 10.16 -8.64
CA LEU A 141 -13.98 9.24 -7.52
C LEU A 141 -12.80 8.29 -7.51
N MET A 142 -12.19 8.11 -6.35
CA MET A 142 -11.17 7.09 -6.12
C MET A 142 -11.53 6.29 -4.88
N LEU A 143 -11.65 4.97 -5.02
CA LEU A 143 -12.01 4.06 -3.95
C LEU A 143 -10.97 2.96 -3.75
N ARG A 144 -10.80 2.54 -2.51
CA ARG A 144 -10.06 1.32 -2.17
C ARG A 144 -10.80 0.10 -2.72
N SER A 145 -10.14 -0.65 -3.59
CA SER A 145 -10.68 -1.87 -4.20
C SER A 145 -10.41 -3.13 -3.38
N SER A 146 -9.45 -3.06 -2.44
CA SER A 146 -9.04 -4.21 -1.63
C SER A 146 -8.59 -3.84 -0.22
N GLY A 147 -8.46 -4.86 0.64
CA GLY A 147 -7.94 -4.74 1.99
C GLY A 147 -8.98 -4.25 3.01
N LYS A 148 -8.49 -3.94 4.21
CA LYS A 148 -9.31 -3.56 5.38
C LYS A 148 -10.26 -2.37 5.13
N TYR A 149 -9.87 -1.45 4.27
CA TYR A 149 -10.60 -0.22 4.00
C TYR A 149 -11.25 -0.22 2.61
N LYS A 150 -11.60 -1.40 2.08
CA LYS A 150 -12.31 -1.53 0.81
C LYS A 150 -13.60 -0.69 0.85
N GLY A 151 -13.86 0.08 -0.21
CA GLY A 151 -15.01 0.99 -0.29
C GLY A 151 -14.81 2.38 0.32
N ALA A 152 -13.71 2.62 1.03
CA ALA A 152 -13.33 3.98 1.42
C ALA A 152 -12.50 4.66 0.34
N GLY A 153 -12.57 5.99 0.28
CA GLY A 153 -11.79 6.73 -0.71
C GLY A 153 -12.01 8.22 -0.67
N PHE A 154 -11.80 8.82 -1.83
CA PHE A 154 -11.85 10.27 -1.99
C PHE A 154 -12.65 10.63 -3.24
N ILE A 155 -13.37 11.76 -3.17
CA ILE A 155 -14.14 12.29 -4.28
C ILE A 155 -13.99 13.80 -4.35
N ILE A 156 -13.90 14.34 -5.57
CA ILE A 156 -14.01 15.76 -5.87
C ILE A 156 -15.17 15.93 -6.83
N PHE A 157 -16.14 16.73 -6.47
CA PHE A 157 -17.29 17.04 -7.33
C PHE A 157 -17.00 18.24 -8.21
N GLN A 158 -17.19 18.08 -9.50
CA GLN A 158 -17.03 19.12 -10.52
C GLN A 158 -18.35 19.84 -10.85
N ASN A 159 -19.46 19.17 -10.66
CA ASN A 159 -20.80 19.75 -10.77
C ASN A 159 -21.64 19.31 -9.58
N THR A 160 -22.23 20.28 -8.87
CA THR A 160 -23.00 20.06 -7.63
C THR A 160 -24.41 20.61 -7.71
N ALA A 161 -24.94 20.90 -8.91
CA ALA A 161 -26.21 21.61 -9.13
C ALA A 161 -27.42 21.06 -8.35
N SER A 162 -27.36 19.80 -7.89
CA SER A 162 -28.46 19.13 -7.18
C SER A 162 -28.28 18.98 -5.68
N TYR A 163 -27.13 19.41 -5.10
CA TYR A 163 -26.83 19.18 -3.68
C TYR A 163 -26.24 20.42 -3.00
N ALA A 164 -27.06 21.16 -2.27
CA ALA A 164 -26.64 22.37 -1.55
C ALA A 164 -25.59 22.14 -0.46
N SER A 165 -25.47 20.92 0.06
CA SER A 165 -24.49 20.56 1.10
C SER A 165 -23.10 20.19 0.58
N ILE A 166 -22.95 20.01 -0.74
CA ILE A 166 -21.71 19.61 -1.41
C ILE A 166 -21.14 20.81 -2.17
N GLN A 167 -19.89 21.13 -1.92
CA GLN A 167 -19.19 22.22 -2.60
C GLN A 167 -18.39 21.68 -3.78
N LYS A 168 -18.47 22.41 -4.93
CA LYS A 168 -17.64 22.14 -6.11
C LYS A 168 -16.16 22.23 -5.75
N ASP A 169 -15.33 21.44 -6.41
CA ASP A 169 -13.87 21.43 -6.31
C ASP A 169 -13.32 21.19 -4.90
N THR A 170 -14.16 20.71 -4.01
CA THR A 170 -13.78 20.36 -2.64
C THR A 170 -13.53 18.86 -2.53
N LEU A 171 -12.43 18.50 -1.87
CA LEU A 171 -12.09 17.12 -1.60
C LEU A 171 -12.89 16.59 -0.41
N TYR A 172 -13.64 15.55 -0.65
CA TYR A 172 -14.34 14.80 0.39
C TYR A 172 -13.74 13.42 0.56
N CYS A 173 -13.75 12.92 1.78
CA CYS A 173 -13.52 11.52 2.06
C CYS A 173 -14.85 10.78 2.00
N LEU A 174 -14.89 9.65 1.31
CA LEU A 174 -16.08 8.84 1.09
C LEU A 174 -15.91 7.47 1.74
N GLU A 175 -16.96 6.99 2.38
CA GLU A 175 -17.08 5.58 2.81
C GLU A 175 -18.37 5.01 2.22
N ARG A 176 -18.23 3.99 1.37
CA ARG A 176 -19.39 3.23 0.88
C ARG A 176 -19.69 2.09 1.84
N ALA A 177 -20.91 2.06 2.34
CA ALA A 177 -21.51 0.89 2.95
C ALA A 177 -22.34 0.20 1.86
N ASP A 178 -22.08 -1.07 1.58
CA ASP A 178 -22.88 -1.83 0.61
C ASP A 178 -23.75 -2.83 1.36
N ASP A 179 -25.06 -2.80 1.10
CA ASP A 179 -26.02 -3.74 1.67
C ASP A 179 -25.77 -5.19 1.23
N ASN A 180 -24.97 -5.39 0.18
CA ASN A 180 -24.57 -6.69 -0.35
C ASN A 180 -23.25 -7.24 0.22
N ASN A 181 -22.78 -6.73 1.35
CA ASN A 181 -21.59 -7.22 2.06
C ASN A 181 -20.24 -7.09 1.32
N TYR A 182 -20.16 -6.28 0.24
CA TYR A 182 -18.92 -5.99 -0.45
C TYR A 182 -18.01 -5.01 0.29
N TYR A 183 -18.58 -4.15 1.16
CA TYR A 183 -17.88 -3.14 1.93
C TYR A 183 -18.24 -3.28 3.41
N THR A 184 -17.29 -3.69 4.23
CA THR A 184 -17.49 -3.98 5.66
C THR A 184 -17.10 -2.81 6.56
N LEU A 185 -16.99 -1.59 6.01
CA LEU A 185 -16.60 -0.43 6.79
C LEU A 185 -17.75 0.09 7.64
N GLY A 186 -17.50 0.19 8.95
CA GLY A 186 -18.35 0.98 9.82
C GLY A 186 -18.20 2.47 9.52
N LYS A 187 -19.28 3.23 9.71
CA LYS A 187 -19.33 4.69 9.51
C LYS A 187 -18.20 5.40 10.29
N GLY A 188 -17.30 6.05 9.58
CA GLY A 188 -16.18 6.78 10.16
C GLY A 188 -14.92 5.93 10.44
N ASP A 189 -14.87 4.68 10.02
CA ASP A 189 -13.72 3.81 10.27
C ASP A 189 -12.47 4.25 9.51
N TYR A 190 -12.62 4.81 8.34
CA TYR A 190 -11.54 5.34 7.52
C TYR A 190 -11.45 6.86 7.63
N CYS A 191 -12.49 7.57 7.21
CA CYS A 191 -12.46 9.02 7.09
C CYS A 191 -12.32 9.73 8.44
N LYS A 192 -13.09 9.32 9.46
CA LYS A 192 -13.01 9.93 10.78
C LYS A 192 -11.79 9.46 11.57
N LYS A 193 -11.53 8.15 11.64
CA LYS A 193 -10.45 7.61 12.48
C LYS A 193 -9.06 7.90 11.93
N LEU A 194 -8.86 7.87 10.60
CA LEU A 194 -7.55 8.09 9.99
C LEU A 194 -7.30 9.57 9.64
N PHE A 195 -8.31 10.28 9.12
CA PHE A 195 -8.16 11.63 8.58
C PHE A 195 -8.83 12.71 9.41
N LYS A 196 -9.48 12.36 10.52
CA LYS A 196 -10.24 13.29 11.37
C LYS A 196 -11.35 14.01 10.60
N GLY A 197 -11.90 13.37 9.57
CA GLY A 197 -12.98 13.92 8.78
C GLY A 197 -14.23 14.19 9.61
N ILE A 198 -14.91 15.29 9.30
CA ILE A 198 -16.18 15.69 9.91
C ILE A 198 -17.30 15.19 9.00
N TRP A 199 -18.22 14.44 9.56
CA TRP A 199 -19.38 13.95 8.82
C TRP A 199 -20.19 15.11 8.24
N LYS A 200 -20.57 15.01 6.97
CA LYS A 200 -21.33 16.03 6.26
C LYS A 200 -22.74 15.57 5.92
N SER A 201 -22.85 14.47 5.20
CA SER A 201 -24.13 13.98 4.71
C SER A 201 -24.04 12.52 4.30
N GLU A 202 -25.19 11.87 4.22
CA GLU A 202 -25.35 10.65 3.43
C GLU A 202 -25.43 11.03 1.96
N TYR A 203 -24.60 10.39 1.17
CA TYR A 203 -24.54 10.56 -0.27
C TYR A 203 -25.02 9.27 -0.93
N GLN A 204 -26.20 9.30 -1.55
CA GLN A 204 -26.94 8.09 -1.92
C GLN A 204 -27.18 7.19 -0.69
N SER A 205 -28.00 6.17 -0.80
CA SER A 205 -28.40 5.31 0.34
C SER A 205 -27.22 4.61 1.03
N ASN A 206 -26.04 4.53 0.36
CA ASN A 206 -24.95 3.64 0.76
C ASN A 206 -23.59 4.34 0.89
N ALA A 207 -23.53 5.67 0.88
CA ALA A 207 -22.27 6.38 0.96
C ALA A 207 -22.29 7.53 1.97
N HIS A 208 -21.29 7.58 2.81
CA HIS A 208 -21.11 8.61 3.82
C HIS A 208 -19.98 9.55 3.40
N LEU A 209 -20.29 10.85 3.31
CA LEU A 209 -19.34 11.91 2.99
C LEU A 209 -18.83 12.60 4.24
N PHE A 210 -17.51 12.81 4.27
CA PHE A 210 -16.81 13.55 5.32
C PHE A 210 -15.99 14.67 4.70
N SER A 211 -16.11 15.89 5.26
CA SER A 211 -15.16 16.95 4.92
C SER A 211 -13.83 16.67 5.60
N LEU A 212 -12.74 16.86 4.88
CA LEU A 212 -11.39 16.83 5.45
C LEU A 212 -11.04 18.18 6.07
N PRO A 213 -10.22 18.21 7.14
CA PRO A 213 -9.75 19.44 7.75
C PRO A 213 -8.82 20.24 6.84
#